data_8291e415d1579b740465b4e879b02228
#
_entry.id   8291e415d1579b740465b4e879b02228
#
_cell.length_a   1.000
_cell.length_b   1.000
_cell.length_c   1.000
_cell.angle_alpha   90.00
_cell.angle_beta   90.00
_cell.angle_gamma   90.00
#
_symmetry.space_group_name_H-M   'P 1'
#
loop_
_entity.id
_entity.type
_entity.pdbx_description
1 polymer ?
#
loop_
_entity_poly.entity_id
_entity_poly.type
_entity_poly.pdbx_seq_one_letter_code
_entity_poly.pdbx_strand_id
1 'polypeptide(L)' 'MRAMAAEAEAAREARAKIVRASGEQKATNALKEAANVLSESPAALQLRYLQVQP' A
#
# COMPACT_ATOMS: atom_id res chain seq x y z
N MET A 1 -16.58 33.95 5.59
CA MET A 1 -15.29 33.47 6.14
C MET A 1 -15.37 32.04 6.67
N ARG A 2 -16.36 31.76 7.51
CA ARG A 2 -16.53 30.40 8.03
C ARG A 2 -16.81 29.37 6.94
N ALA A 3 -17.60 29.77 5.92
CA ALA A 3 -17.93 28.86 4.84
C ALA A 3 -16.67 28.44 4.06
N MET A 4 -15.77 29.36 3.81
CA MET A 4 -14.53 29.06 3.11
C MET A 4 -13.62 28.17 3.91
N ALA A 5 -13.56 28.38 5.22
CA ALA A 5 -12.74 27.53 6.09
C ALA A 5 -13.31 26.10 6.14
N ALA A 6 -14.64 25.98 6.18
CA ALA A 6 -15.28 24.67 6.19
C ALA A 6 -15.05 23.93 4.89
N GLU A 7 -15.12 24.65 3.76
CA GLU A 7 -14.87 24.04 2.46
C GLU A 7 -13.43 23.59 2.31
N ALA A 8 -12.48 24.39 2.78
CA ALA A 8 -11.07 24.04 2.73
C ALA A 8 -10.78 22.82 3.59
N GLU A 9 -11.40 22.76 4.76
CA GLU A 9 -11.24 21.61 5.66
C GLU A 9 -11.84 20.35 5.05
N ALA A 10 -13.01 20.47 4.45
CA ALA A 10 -13.65 19.33 3.80
C ALA A 10 -12.83 18.82 2.62
N ALA A 11 -12.26 19.72 1.84
CA ALA A 11 -11.41 19.36 0.72
C ALA A 11 -10.14 18.66 1.20
N ARG A 12 -9.57 19.13 2.29
CA ARG A 12 -8.37 18.51 2.86
C ARG A 12 -8.67 17.12 3.38
N GLU A 13 -9.79 16.93 4.05
CA GLU A 13 -10.20 15.63 4.54
C GLU A 13 -10.46 14.65 3.39
N ALA A 14 -11.11 15.14 2.32
CA ALA A 14 -11.36 14.31 1.16
C ALA A 14 -10.05 13.85 0.51
N ARG A 15 -9.10 14.76 0.38
CA ARG A 15 -7.80 14.40 -0.17
C ARG A 15 -7.07 13.38 0.70
N ALA A 16 -7.14 13.56 2.03
CA ALA A 16 -6.51 12.64 2.96
C ALA A 16 -7.10 11.24 2.82
N LYS A 17 -8.41 11.14 2.64
CA LYS A 17 -9.06 9.86 2.44
C LYS A 17 -8.62 9.18 1.16
N ILE A 18 -8.48 9.95 0.08
CA ILE A 18 -8.02 9.43 -1.20
C ILE A 18 -6.59 8.92 -1.09
N VAL A 19 -5.71 9.68 -0.46
CA VAL A 19 -4.32 9.27 -0.28
C VAL A 19 -4.24 8.00 0.55
N ARG A 20 -5.04 7.91 1.62
CA ARG A 20 -5.06 6.72 2.47
C ARG A 20 -5.55 5.50 1.71
N ALA A 21 -6.63 5.65 0.95
CA ALA A 21 -7.18 4.56 0.15
C ALA A 21 -6.18 4.10 -0.91
N SER A 22 -5.50 5.04 -1.55
CA SER A 22 -4.47 4.72 -2.53
C SER A 22 -3.31 3.96 -1.90
N GLY A 23 -2.89 4.37 -0.70
CA GLY A 23 -1.84 3.67 0.04
C GLY A 23 -2.26 2.25 0.42
N GLU A 24 -3.50 2.07 0.87
CA GLU A 24 -4.02 0.75 1.21
C GLU A 24 -4.09 -0.15 -0.02
N GLN A 25 -4.48 0.41 -1.16
CA GLN A 25 -4.55 -0.37 -2.39
C GLN A 25 -3.16 -0.83 -2.84
N LYS A 26 -2.17 0.06 -2.75
CA LYS A 26 -0.79 -0.30 -3.09
C LYS A 26 -0.26 -1.39 -2.17
N ALA A 27 -0.56 -1.30 -0.88
CA ALA A 27 -0.15 -2.31 0.08
C ALA A 27 -0.81 -3.65 -0.21
N THR A 28 -2.11 -3.63 -0.55
CA THR A 28 -2.84 -4.84 -0.91
C THR A 28 -2.27 -5.49 -2.16
N ASN A 29 -1.94 -4.68 -3.18
CA ASN A 29 -1.35 -5.20 -4.40
C ASN A 29 0.01 -5.83 -4.13
N ALA A 30 0.81 -5.22 -3.27
CA ALA A 30 2.11 -5.77 -2.90
C ALA A 30 1.97 -7.10 -2.18
N LEU A 31 0.96 -7.22 -1.30
CA LEU A 31 0.70 -8.48 -0.60
C LEU A 31 0.24 -9.57 -1.57
N LYS A 32 -0.60 -9.21 -2.54
CA LYS A 32 -1.03 -10.17 -3.57
C LYS A 32 0.15 -10.67 -4.38
N GLU A 33 1.02 -9.76 -4.77
CA GLU A 33 2.20 -10.11 -5.54
C GLU A 33 3.11 -11.04 -4.76
N ALA A 34 3.33 -10.74 -3.49
CA ALA A 34 4.13 -11.60 -2.63
C ALA A 34 3.52 -12.99 -2.49
N ALA A 35 2.19 -13.04 -2.32
CA ALA A 35 1.50 -14.32 -2.21
C ALA A 35 1.61 -15.13 -3.50
N ASN A 36 1.54 -14.46 -4.65
CA ASN A 36 1.69 -15.14 -5.94
C ASN A 36 3.09 -15.74 -6.09
N VAL A 37 4.10 -14.98 -5.71
CA VAL A 37 5.48 -15.47 -5.78
C VAL A 37 5.65 -16.69 -4.88
N LEU A 38 5.08 -16.65 -3.68
CA LEU A 38 5.17 -17.77 -2.75
C LEU A 38 4.48 -19.01 -3.26
N SER A 39 3.32 -18.85 -3.91
CA SER A 39 2.58 -20.00 -4.43
C SER A 39 3.20 -20.56 -5.69
N GLU A 40 3.85 -19.74 -6.50
CA GLU A 40 4.45 -20.20 -7.75
C GLU A 40 5.74 -20.97 -7.53
N SER A 41 6.57 -20.55 -6.60
CA SER A 41 7.85 -21.21 -6.39
C SER A 41 8.35 -21.04 -4.96
N PRO A 42 8.03 -21.97 -4.08
CA PRO A 42 8.59 -21.97 -2.73
C PRO A 42 10.12 -22.02 -2.73
N ALA A 43 10.70 -22.66 -3.74
CA ALA A 43 12.15 -22.75 -3.87
C ALA A 43 12.77 -21.38 -4.13
N ALA A 44 12.08 -20.54 -4.91
CA ALA A 44 12.56 -19.20 -5.19
C ALA A 44 12.64 -18.37 -3.90
N LEU A 45 11.66 -18.53 -3.04
CA LEU A 45 11.66 -17.83 -1.75
C LEU A 45 12.83 -18.28 -0.89
N GLN A 46 13.10 -19.58 -0.88
CA GLN A 46 14.19 -20.13 -0.11
C GLN A 46 15.54 -19.63 -0.61
N LEU A 47 15.70 -19.56 -1.92
CA LEU A 47 16.91 -19.01 -2.52
C LEU A 47 17.11 -17.54 -2.15
N ARG A 48 16.03 -16.79 -2.18
CA ARG A 48 16.07 -15.38 -1.81
C ARG A 48 16.44 -15.21 -0.35
N TYR A 49 15.93 -16.06 0.49
CA TYR A 49 16.23 -16.05 1.90
C TYR A 49 17.71 -16.30 2.16
N LEU A 50 18.29 -17.23 1.42
CA LEU A 50 19.71 -17.53 1.52
C LEU A 50 20.58 -16.37 1.05
N GLN A 51 20.13 -15.62 0.05
CA GLN A 51 20.86 -14.47 -0.45
C GLN A 51 20.89 -13.32 0.55
N VAL A 52 19.85 -13.19 1.36
CA VAL A 52 19.76 -12.11 2.34
C VAL A 52 20.63 -12.39 3.56
N GLN A 53 20.79 -13.64 3.91
CA GLN A 53 21.61 -14.00 5.06
C GLN A 53 23.08 -13.93 4.73
N PRO A 54 23.84 -13.27 5.58
CA PRO A 54 25.30 -13.16 5.38
C PRO A 54 26.03 -14.49 5.57
#